data_d68da73cec1d34242371b93c6ac726c5
#
_entry.id   d68da73cec1d34242371b93c6ac726c5
#
_cell.length_a   1.000
_cell.length_b   1.000
_cell.length_c   1.000
_cell.angle_alpha   90.00
_cell.angle_beta   90.00
_cell.angle_gamma   90.00
#
_symmetry.space_group_name_H-M   'P 1'
#
loop_
_entity.id
_entity.type
_entity.pdbx_description
1 polymer ?
#
loop_
_entity_poly.entity_id
_entity_poly.type
_entity_poly.pdbx_seq_one_letter_code
_entity_poly.pdbx_strand_id
1 'polypeptide(L)'
;MKKTLSILLVTVATLTMAACGNTTTEKATTQSSTETSQKANAETTYPLTIKTYDAKGNEVEQVFDKTPEKAITNNLSSTEILLELGLKDKIVGMLNPDNAVTDKYKDAIATIPQIGDKKTVSQETVLSYEPDAVMGRNMMFSEKSLGTVSTWNENKIPVYTQKASLSTIQQDLGNIIEDVKNLGMIFNVQDKANEYAAQLQTKIDAVKKANPASQGEKKKALIMVAYNDQTFGAYKSALQESLLNQLGYTNVATGTSGLTLENLVSMDPELIIYVTSDRNKKLDEKAVELMKENTVLESVPAIKNQKIMTISYDELMDYGPAVIDSLEKINDFINK
;
A
#
# COMPACT_ATOMS: atom_id res chain seq x y z
N MET A 1 4.27 -5.09 -61.82
CA MET A 1 4.87 -6.33 -62.39
C MET A 1 4.81 -7.37 -61.27
N LYS A 2 3.84 -8.26 -61.38
CA LYS A 2 3.92 -9.72 -61.64
C LYS A 2 4.66 -10.47 -60.51
N LYS A 3 3.83 -11.15 -59.65
CA LYS A 3 3.67 -12.62 -59.50
C LYS A 3 4.83 -13.25 -58.67
N THR A 4 4.61 -14.12 -57.71
CA THR A 4 3.88 -15.41 -57.75
C THR A 4 3.64 -15.97 -56.34
N LEU A 5 2.52 -16.58 -56.23
CA LEU A 5 1.93 -17.48 -55.24
C LEU A 5 2.66 -18.85 -55.26
N SER A 6 2.91 -19.48 -54.13
CA SER A 6 3.17 -20.92 -54.06
C SER A 6 2.50 -21.54 -52.85
N ILE A 7 1.49 -22.29 -53.13
CA ILE A 7 0.74 -23.21 -52.26
C ILE A 7 1.54 -24.52 -52.20
N LEU A 8 1.74 -25.09 -51.01
CA LEU A 8 2.14 -26.48 -50.88
C LEU A 8 1.21 -27.19 -49.88
N LEU A 9 0.48 -28.10 -50.46
CA LEU A 9 -0.45 -29.04 -49.86
C LEU A 9 0.35 -30.30 -49.48
N VAL A 10 0.26 -30.87 -48.28
CA VAL A 10 0.66 -32.27 -48.00
C VAL A 10 -0.34 -32.92 -47.05
N THR A 11 -0.75 -34.01 -47.50
CA THR A 11 -1.77 -34.99 -47.23
C THR A 11 -1.69 -35.71 -45.88
N VAL A 12 -2.88 -36.09 -45.46
CA VAL A 12 -3.31 -37.01 -44.39
C VAL A 12 -2.76 -38.42 -44.59
N ALA A 13 -2.40 -39.09 -43.51
CA ALA A 13 -2.36 -40.54 -43.41
C ALA A 13 -2.95 -41.02 -42.09
N THR A 14 -4.13 -41.59 -42.20
CA THR A 14 -4.83 -42.35 -41.15
C THR A 14 -4.28 -43.77 -41.11
N LEU A 15 -3.99 -44.28 -39.90
CA LEU A 15 -3.88 -45.74 -39.67
C LEU A 15 -4.81 -46.13 -38.52
N THR A 16 -5.83 -46.88 -38.88
CA THR A 16 -6.71 -47.68 -38.03
C THR A 16 -6.08 -49.04 -37.75
N MET A 17 -6.03 -49.45 -36.46
CA MET A 17 -5.97 -50.84 -36.09
C MET A 17 -6.99 -51.19 -35.01
N ALA A 18 -7.94 -52.02 -35.36
CA ALA A 18 -8.90 -52.65 -34.48
C ALA A 18 -8.31 -53.98 -33.95
N ALA A 19 -8.51 -54.27 -32.67
CA ALA A 19 -8.49 -55.64 -32.16
C ALA A 19 -9.53 -55.78 -31.05
N CYS A 20 -10.46 -56.70 -31.26
CA CYS A 20 -11.49 -57.14 -30.30
C CYS A 20 -10.92 -57.98 -29.17
N GLY A 21 -11.60 -57.98 -28.01
CA GLY A 21 -11.52 -59.11 -27.12
C GLY A 21 -11.94 -58.88 -25.67
N ASN A 22 -13.17 -59.16 -25.43
CA ASN A 22 -13.80 -59.85 -24.29
C ASN A 22 -14.11 -59.13 -22.95
N THR A 23 -15.34 -59.24 -22.61
CA THR A 23 -16.17 -58.91 -21.46
C THR A 23 -15.62 -59.41 -20.14
N THR A 24 -15.59 -58.53 -19.09
CA THR A 24 -16.03 -58.90 -17.74
C THR A 24 -16.46 -57.66 -16.98
N THR A 25 -17.66 -57.72 -16.43
CA THR A 25 -18.36 -56.67 -15.68
C THR A 25 -17.83 -56.59 -14.26
N GLU A 26 -17.21 -55.49 -13.87
CA GLU A 26 -17.04 -55.13 -12.45
C GLU A 26 -17.39 -53.65 -12.23
N LYS A 27 -18.30 -53.46 -11.28
CA LYS A 27 -18.81 -52.18 -10.81
C LYS A 27 -17.70 -51.43 -10.09
N ALA A 28 -17.10 -50.43 -10.69
CA ALA A 28 -16.19 -49.52 -10.01
C ALA A 28 -16.93 -48.23 -9.63
N THR A 29 -17.04 -48.01 -8.33
CA THR A 29 -17.51 -46.82 -7.65
C THR A 29 -16.56 -45.67 -8.01
N THR A 30 -17.04 -44.68 -8.72
CA THR A 30 -16.27 -43.47 -9.02
C THR A 30 -16.18 -42.62 -7.78
N GLN A 31 -15.08 -42.71 -7.04
CA GLN A 31 -14.67 -41.68 -6.11
C GLN A 31 -14.05 -40.55 -6.92
N SER A 32 -14.78 -39.44 -7.02
CA SER A 32 -14.25 -38.17 -7.50
C SER A 32 -13.31 -37.61 -6.42
N SER A 33 -12.02 -37.87 -6.52
CA SER A 33 -11.00 -37.18 -5.78
C SER A 33 -10.83 -35.80 -6.43
N THR A 34 -11.43 -34.78 -5.81
CA THR A 34 -11.11 -33.41 -6.09
C THR A 34 -9.68 -33.17 -5.53
N GLU A 35 -8.69 -33.37 -6.35
CA GLU A 35 -7.33 -32.89 -6.05
C GLU A 35 -7.36 -31.36 -6.10
N THR A 36 -7.55 -30.76 -4.92
CA THR A 36 -7.17 -29.38 -4.70
C THR A 36 -5.64 -29.36 -4.69
N SER A 37 -5.03 -29.13 -5.84
CA SER A 37 -3.61 -28.87 -5.91
C SER A 37 -3.33 -27.52 -5.23
N GLN A 38 -3.11 -27.54 -3.91
CA GLN A 38 -2.37 -26.49 -3.23
C GLN A 38 -0.97 -26.50 -3.84
N LYS A 39 -0.71 -25.54 -4.73
CA LYS A 39 0.62 -25.23 -5.20
C LYS A 39 1.39 -24.74 -3.98
N ALA A 40 2.16 -25.60 -3.31
CA ALA A 40 3.07 -25.19 -2.27
C ALA A 40 3.95 -24.08 -2.85
N ASN A 41 3.91 -22.89 -2.25
CA ASN A 41 4.78 -21.80 -2.65
C ASN A 41 6.20 -22.24 -2.34
N ALA A 42 7.10 -22.17 -3.33
CA ALA A 42 8.48 -22.55 -3.15
C ALA A 42 9.14 -21.64 -2.08
N GLU A 43 9.90 -22.24 -1.18
CA GLU A 43 10.73 -21.49 -0.22
C GLU A 43 11.67 -20.53 -0.95
N THR A 44 12.01 -19.40 -0.32
CA THR A 44 12.99 -18.46 -0.86
C THR A 44 14.37 -19.11 -0.95
N THR A 45 14.98 -19.06 -2.12
CA THR A 45 16.38 -19.43 -2.31
C THR A 45 17.26 -18.20 -2.10
N TYR A 46 18.20 -18.29 -1.17
CA TYR A 46 19.20 -17.25 -0.95
C TYR A 46 20.53 -17.59 -1.64
N PRO A 47 21.32 -16.58 -2.10
CA PRO A 47 21.02 -15.14 -2.01
C PRO A 47 19.81 -14.74 -2.85
N LEU A 48 18.90 -13.96 -2.27
CA LEU A 48 17.75 -13.38 -2.94
C LEU A 48 18.11 -11.99 -3.48
N THR A 49 18.03 -11.81 -4.80
CA THR A 49 18.11 -10.47 -5.40
C THR A 49 16.70 -9.92 -5.58
N ILE A 50 16.44 -8.73 -5.05
CA ILE A 50 15.15 -8.04 -5.16
C ILE A 50 15.37 -6.61 -5.67
N LYS A 51 14.45 -6.14 -6.49
CA LYS A 51 14.40 -4.75 -6.94
C LYS A 51 13.76 -3.90 -5.87
N THR A 52 14.39 -2.78 -5.56
CA THR A 52 13.91 -1.75 -4.66
C THR A 52 14.24 -0.37 -5.23
N TYR A 53 14.18 0.71 -4.44
CA TYR A 53 14.31 2.05 -4.99
C TYR A 53 15.13 2.95 -4.06
N ASP A 54 15.90 3.86 -4.63
CA ASP A 54 16.56 4.92 -3.87
C ASP A 54 15.59 6.05 -3.48
N ALA A 55 16.09 7.05 -2.74
CA ALA A 55 15.29 8.21 -2.32
C ALA A 55 14.75 9.06 -3.50
N LYS A 56 15.35 8.94 -4.69
CA LYS A 56 14.91 9.64 -5.91
C LYS A 56 13.92 8.82 -6.73
N GLY A 57 13.67 7.57 -6.31
CA GLY A 57 12.80 6.64 -7.00
C GLY A 57 13.46 5.89 -8.16
N ASN A 58 14.80 5.92 -8.26
CA ASN A 58 15.52 5.07 -9.21
C ASN A 58 15.52 3.63 -8.71
N GLU A 59 15.29 2.68 -9.62
CA GLU A 59 15.37 1.26 -9.32
C GLU A 59 16.82 0.86 -8.98
N VAL A 60 16.99 0.10 -7.90
CA VAL A 60 18.26 -0.47 -7.44
C VAL A 60 18.06 -1.93 -7.02
N GLU A 61 19.06 -2.75 -7.25
CA GLU A 61 19.03 -4.15 -6.79
C GLU A 61 19.60 -4.26 -5.39
N GLN A 62 18.97 -5.09 -4.55
CA GLN A 62 19.43 -5.45 -3.22
C GLN A 62 19.55 -6.95 -3.11
N VAL A 63 20.61 -7.40 -2.47
CA VAL A 63 20.89 -8.82 -2.27
C VAL A 63 20.77 -9.15 -0.79
N PHE A 64 19.85 -10.05 -0.48
CA PHE A 64 19.69 -10.64 0.86
C PHE A 64 20.36 -12.01 0.83
N ASP A 65 21.50 -12.14 1.52
CA ASP A 65 22.28 -13.39 1.54
C ASP A 65 21.58 -14.49 2.34
N LYS A 66 20.67 -14.11 3.24
CA LYS A 66 19.88 -14.98 4.12
C LYS A 66 18.61 -14.26 4.56
N THR A 67 17.70 -14.98 5.20
CA THR A 67 16.56 -14.39 5.91
C THR A 67 17.05 -13.41 6.98
N PRO A 68 16.56 -12.15 7.01
CA PRO A 68 16.91 -11.20 8.06
C PRO A 68 16.44 -11.65 9.44
N GLU A 69 17.31 -11.45 10.44
CA GLU A 69 17.03 -11.75 11.85
C GLU A 69 16.86 -10.48 12.69
N LYS A 70 17.41 -9.36 12.23
CA LYS A 70 17.43 -8.08 12.94
C LYS A 70 17.00 -6.94 12.00
N ALA A 71 15.70 -6.83 11.75
CA ALA A 71 15.16 -5.79 10.89
C ALA A 71 14.89 -4.49 11.67
N ILE A 72 15.14 -3.36 11.03
CA ILE A 72 14.65 -2.05 11.47
C ILE A 72 13.66 -1.52 10.44
N THR A 73 12.57 -0.91 10.92
CA THR A 73 11.55 -0.29 10.09
C THR A 73 11.59 1.24 10.22
N ASN A 74 11.53 1.96 9.10
CA ASN A 74 11.64 3.42 9.08
C ASN A 74 10.29 4.14 8.97
N ASN A 75 9.18 3.41 9.03
CA ASN A 75 7.81 3.95 9.09
C ASN A 75 6.85 2.91 9.69
N LEU A 76 5.68 3.35 10.12
CA LEU A 76 4.69 2.50 10.78
C LEU A 76 4.20 1.37 9.85
N SER A 77 3.92 1.68 8.58
CA SER A 77 3.36 0.69 7.66
C SER A 77 4.28 -0.50 7.39
N SER A 78 5.61 -0.31 7.32
CA SER A 78 6.54 -1.44 7.21
C SER A 78 6.55 -2.29 8.48
N THR A 79 6.42 -1.67 9.66
CA THR A 79 6.24 -2.41 10.93
C THR A 79 4.96 -3.24 10.91
N GLU A 80 3.83 -2.64 10.52
CA GLU A 80 2.53 -3.30 10.45
C GLU A 80 2.55 -4.51 9.50
N ILE A 81 3.16 -4.38 8.32
CA ILE A 81 3.32 -5.51 7.39
C ILE A 81 4.10 -6.66 8.08
N LEU A 82 5.22 -6.37 8.71
CA LEU A 82 6.00 -7.41 9.40
C LEU A 82 5.22 -8.06 10.55
N LEU A 83 4.40 -7.29 11.28
CA LEU A 83 3.51 -7.82 12.33
C LEU A 83 2.45 -8.76 11.74
N GLU A 84 1.79 -8.38 10.63
CA GLU A 84 0.82 -9.24 9.94
C GLU A 84 1.43 -10.54 9.42
N LEU A 85 2.69 -10.48 9.00
CA LEU A 85 3.44 -11.67 8.58
C LEU A 85 3.95 -12.51 9.77
N GLY A 86 3.68 -12.08 11.03
CA GLY A 86 4.12 -12.79 12.24
C GLY A 86 5.61 -12.69 12.52
N LEU A 87 6.24 -11.60 12.09
CA LEU A 87 7.68 -11.36 12.16
C LEU A 87 8.09 -10.40 13.29
N LYS A 88 7.24 -10.23 14.31
CA LYS A 88 7.50 -9.32 15.43
C LYS A 88 8.90 -9.52 16.03
N ASP A 89 9.29 -10.76 16.26
CA ASP A 89 10.56 -11.09 16.90
C ASP A 89 11.79 -10.80 16.02
N LYS A 90 11.58 -10.48 14.73
CA LYS A 90 12.62 -10.03 13.80
C LYS A 90 12.82 -8.51 13.82
N ILE A 91 11.93 -7.75 14.47
CA ILE A 91 12.01 -6.28 14.51
C ILE A 91 12.80 -5.87 15.75
N VAL A 92 14.04 -5.41 15.57
CA VAL A 92 14.90 -4.94 16.66
C VAL A 92 14.73 -3.47 16.96
N GLY A 93 14.04 -2.71 16.10
CA GLY A 93 13.71 -1.30 16.31
C GLY A 93 12.83 -0.73 15.20
N MET A 94 12.14 0.33 15.53
CA MET A 94 11.32 1.09 14.58
C MET A 94 11.45 2.60 14.82
N LEU A 95 11.25 3.41 13.78
CA LEU A 95 11.10 4.85 13.98
C LEU A 95 9.76 5.14 14.64
N ASN A 96 9.73 6.23 15.44
CA ASN A 96 8.51 6.64 16.13
C ASN A 96 7.37 6.88 15.12
N PRO A 97 6.15 6.38 15.40
CA PRO A 97 4.95 6.74 14.64
C PRO A 97 4.68 8.24 14.68
N ASP A 98 4.00 8.78 13.68
CA ASP A 98 3.58 10.19 13.66
C ASP A 98 2.36 10.45 14.56
N ASN A 99 1.59 9.42 14.89
CA ASN A 99 0.37 9.49 15.68
C ASN A 99 0.25 8.30 16.63
N ALA A 100 -0.78 8.32 17.47
CA ALA A 100 -1.14 7.18 18.29
C ALA A 100 -1.45 5.95 17.42
N VAL A 101 -0.79 4.85 17.75
CA VAL A 101 -0.96 3.57 17.04
C VAL A 101 -2.37 3.03 17.28
N THR A 102 -2.97 2.43 16.24
CA THR A 102 -4.29 1.79 16.34
C THR A 102 -4.29 0.64 17.35
N ASP A 103 -5.45 0.38 17.98
CA ASP A 103 -5.59 -0.66 18.99
C ASP A 103 -5.14 -2.04 18.48
N LYS A 104 -5.27 -2.31 17.19
CA LYS A 104 -4.84 -3.56 16.55
C LYS A 104 -3.36 -3.88 16.78
N TYR A 105 -2.48 -2.87 16.75
CA TYR A 105 -1.03 -3.06 16.83
C TYR A 105 -0.41 -2.54 18.12
N LYS A 106 -1.18 -1.85 18.96
CA LYS A 106 -0.72 -1.13 20.14
C LYS A 106 0.15 -1.98 21.08
N ASP A 107 -0.34 -3.16 21.43
CA ASP A 107 0.38 -4.05 22.37
C ASP A 107 1.66 -4.63 21.74
N ALA A 108 1.63 -4.96 20.46
CA ALA A 108 2.79 -5.45 19.75
C ALA A 108 3.87 -4.37 19.63
N ILE A 109 3.47 -3.16 19.20
CA ILE A 109 4.39 -2.03 19.00
C ILE A 109 4.94 -1.50 20.31
N ALA A 110 4.18 -1.52 21.41
CA ALA A 110 4.67 -1.11 22.74
C ALA A 110 5.90 -1.92 23.22
N THR A 111 6.14 -3.09 22.65
CA THR A 111 7.28 -3.95 22.98
C THR A 111 8.45 -3.84 22.00
N ILE A 112 8.32 -3.06 20.92
CA ILE A 112 9.38 -2.82 19.94
C ILE A 112 10.13 -1.54 20.32
N PRO A 113 11.49 -1.55 20.40
CA PRO A 113 12.26 -0.35 20.66
C PRO A 113 11.97 0.77 19.65
N GLN A 114 11.53 1.93 20.14
CA GLN A 114 11.37 3.13 19.34
C GLN A 114 12.67 3.92 19.34
N ILE A 115 13.33 4.02 18.18
CA ILE A 115 14.72 4.47 18.06
C ILE A 115 14.89 5.94 17.72
N GLY A 116 13.78 6.67 17.61
CA GLY A 116 13.77 8.13 17.40
C GLY A 116 12.84 8.58 16.28
N ASP A 117 12.71 9.89 16.19
CA ASP A 117 11.89 10.55 15.18
C ASP A 117 12.57 10.58 13.82
N LYS A 118 11.80 10.40 12.76
CA LYS A 118 12.26 10.45 11.36
C LYS A 118 12.98 11.76 10.96
N LYS A 119 12.82 12.84 11.75
CA LYS A 119 13.49 14.14 11.50
C LYS A 119 14.85 14.28 12.16
N THR A 120 15.12 13.49 13.18
CA THR A 120 16.28 13.63 14.06
C THR A 120 17.14 12.40 14.16
N VAL A 121 16.63 11.23 13.76
CA VAL A 121 17.37 9.97 13.78
C VAL A 121 18.49 10.00 12.73
N SER A 122 19.66 9.49 13.10
CA SER A 122 20.80 9.33 12.18
C SER A 122 21.03 7.88 11.78
N GLN A 123 21.81 7.66 10.72
CA GLN A 123 22.24 6.32 10.32
C GLN A 123 23.03 5.63 11.44
N GLU A 124 23.90 6.36 12.16
CA GLU A 124 24.69 5.81 13.27
C GLU A 124 23.79 5.31 14.40
N THR A 125 22.70 6.04 14.71
CA THR A 125 21.72 5.60 15.70
C THR A 125 21.11 4.25 15.28
N VAL A 126 20.74 4.10 14.01
CA VAL A 126 20.18 2.84 13.49
C VAL A 126 21.23 1.73 13.52
N LEU A 127 22.48 2.01 13.13
CA LEU A 127 23.59 1.05 13.15
C LEU A 127 23.91 0.52 14.56
N SER A 128 23.66 1.32 15.62
CA SER A 128 23.88 0.89 17.01
C SER A 128 22.98 -0.26 17.45
N TYR A 129 21.90 -0.55 16.72
CA TYR A 129 21.03 -1.72 16.94
C TYR A 129 21.50 -2.96 16.17
N GLU A 130 22.64 -2.86 15.46
CA GLU A 130 23.23 -3.95 14.65
C GLU A 130 22.21 -4.64 13.72
N PRO A 131 21.47 -3.89 12.89
CA PRO A 131 20.50 -4.51 12.00
C PRO A 131 21.20 -5.29 10.88
N ASP A 132 20.54 -6.32 10.38
CA ASP A 132 20.95 -7.02 9.16
C ASP A 132 20.02 -6.69 7.96
N ALA A 133 19.01 -5.85 8.16
CA ALA A 133 18.18 -5.26 7.11
C ALA A 133 17.44 -4.01 7.61
N VAL A 134 17.18 -3.06 6.69
CA VAL A 134 16.35 -1.87 6.99
C VAL A 134 15.22 -1.76 5.98
N MET A 135 13.98 -1.57 6.45
CA MET A 135 12.78 -1.56 5.64
C MET A 135 12.03 -0.24 5.78
N GLY A 136 11.36 0.18 4.72
CA GLY A 136 10.40 1.27 4.83
C GLY A 136 10.28 2.17 3.62
N ARG A 137 9.89 3.42 3.84
CA ARG A 137 9.66 4.37 2.76
C ARG A 137 10.97 4.91 2.18
N ASN A 138 10.96 5.09 0.86
CA ASN A 138 12.16 5.44 0.09
C ASN A 138 12.81 6.78 0.49
N MET A 139 12.02 7.80 0.82
CA MET A 139 12.54 9.15 1.17
C MET A 139 13.45 9.15 2.40
N MET A 140 13.34 8.15 3.28
CA MET A 140 14.22 8.01 4.45
C MET A 140 15.64 7.58 4.07
N PHE A 141 15.84 6.96 2.90
CA PHE A 141 17.15 6.55 2.41
C PHE A 141 17.87 7.66 1.63
N SER A 142 17.99 8.84 2.26
CA SER A 142 18.65 10.01 1.72
C SER A 142 19.75 10.53 2.65
N GLU A 143 20.72 11.26 2.12
CA GLU A 143 21.82 11.87 2.90
C GLU A 143 21.34 12.75 4.08
N LYS A 144 20.15 13.34 3.94
CA LYS A 144 19.55 14.22 4.96
C LYS A 144 18.78 13.47 6.05
N SER A 145 18.72 12.14 5.98
CA SER A 145 17.96 11.30 6.90
C SER A 145 18.79 10.08 7.33
N LEU A 146 18.43 8.87 6.90
CA LEU A 146 19.09 7.62 7.31
C LEU A 146 20.30 7.23 6.44
N GLY A 147 20.84 8.11 5.61
CA GLY A 147 21.85 7.77 4.62
C GLY A 147 21.25 7.18 3.35
N THR A 148 22.06 7.09 2.29
CA THR A 148 21.63 6.57 0.99
C THR A 148 21.60 5.04 0.98
N VAL A 149 20.91 4.44 0.02
CA VAL A 149 20.97 2.97 -0.22
C VAL A 149 22.43 2.51 -0.38
N SER A 150 23.28 3.30 -1.07
CA SER A 150 24.70 3.00 -1.23
C SER A 150 25.45 2.91 0.09
N THR A 151 25.22 3.87 1.01
CA THR A 151 25.90 3.86 2.33
C THR A 151 25.46 2.68 3.21
N TRP A 152 24.25 2.18 3.05
CA TRP A 152 23.80 0.94 3.70
C TRP A 152 24.48 -0.28 3.10
N ASN A 153 24.62 -0.34 1.77
CA ASN A 153 25.34 -1.43 1.07
C ASN A 153 26.82 -1.49 1.44
N GLU A 154 27.49 -0.33 1.65
CA GLU A 154 28.86 -0.26 2.15
C GLU A 154 29.00 -0.91 3.54
N ASN A 155 27.96 -0.83 4.36
CA ASN A 155 27.87 -1.52 5.64
C ASN A 155 27.38 -2.99 5.53
N LYS A 156 27.16 -3.51 4.29
CA LYS A 156 26.63 -4.84 4.01
C LYS A 156 25.24 -5.08 4.61
N ILE A 157 24.43 -4.04 4.72
CA ILE A 157 23.07 -4.09 5.21
C ILE A 157 22.13 -3.78 4.04
N PRO A 158 21.42 -4.78 3.50
CA PRO A 158 20.43 -4.56 2.45
C PRO A 158 19.25 -3.74 2.95
N VAL A 159 18.67 -2.94 2.06
CA VAL A 159 17.48 -2.16 2.36
C VAL A 159 16.33 -2.58 1.46
N TYR A 160 15.11 -2.53 1.97
CA TYR A 160 13.90 -2.64 1.16
C TYR A 160 13.09 -1.37 1.28
N THR A 161 12.80 -0.73 0.14
CA THR A 161 11.94 0.46 0.09
C THR A 161 10.58 0.09 -0.46
N GLN A 162 9.52 0.51 0.25
CA GLN A 162 8.16 0.26 -0.17
C GLN A 162 7.87 0.95 -1.52
N LYS A 163 7.44 0.17 -2.51
CA LYS A 163 7.03 0.67 -3.83
C LYS A 163 5.86 1.64 -3.73
N ALA A 164 4.94 1.37 -2.80
CA ALA A 164 3.81 2.27 -2.51
C ALA A 164 4.26 3.66 -2.03
N SER A 165 5.50 3.83 -1.52
CA SER A 165 6.02 5.11 -1.04
C SER A 165 6.60 6.01 -2.14
N LEU A 166 6.71 5.54 -3.37
CA LEU A 166 7.33 6.29 -4.47
C LEU A 166 6.39 7.40 -4.99
N SER A 167 6.92 8.61 -5.13
CA SER A 167 6.21 9.72 -5.77
C SER A 167 6.53 9.87 -7.28
N THR A 168 7.47 9.08 -7.78
CA THR A 168 8.02 9.19 -9.15
C THR A 168 7.36 8.25 -10.15
N ILE A 169 6.53 7.33 -9.70
CA ILE A 169 5.80 6.37 -10.53
C ILE A 169 4.28 6.59 -10.40
N GLN A 170 3.54 6.08 -11.36
CA GLN A 170 2.10 5.95 -11.19
C GLN A 170 1.81 4.97 -10.06
N GLN A 171 1.04 5.41 -9.08
CA GLN A 171 0.68 4.61 -7.93
C GLN A 171 -0.67 3.91 -8.12
N ASP A 172 -0.76 2.70 -7.55
CA ASP A 172 -2.02 2.03 -7.35
C ASP A 172 -1.98 1.22 -6.03
N LEU A 173 -3.13 0.84 -5.51
CA LEU A 173 -3.20 0.10 -4.24
C LEU A 173 -2.55 -1.29 -4.32
N GLY A 174 -2.39 -1.84 -5.54
CA GLY A 174 -1.66 -3.08 -5.79
C GLY A 174 -0.17 -2.99 -5.43
N ASN A 175 0.42 -1.79 -5.40
CA ASN A 175 1.79 -1.61 -4.95
C ASN A 175 1.96 -1.96 -3.45
N ILE A 176 0.95 -1.71 -2.62
CA ILE A 176 0.94 -2.16 -1.20
C ILE A 176 0.95 -3.69 -1.14
N ILE A 177 0.16 -4.35 -1.99
CA ILE A 177 0.09 -5.81 -2.08
C ILE A 177 1.42 -6.40 -2.55
N GLU A 178 2.09 -5.73 -3.51
CA GLU A 178 3.42 -6.11 -3.97
C GLU A 178 4.46 -5.99 -2.85
N ASP A 179 4.42 -4.90 -2.06
CA ASP A 179 5.29 -4.72 -0.90
C ASP A 179 5.12 -5.84 0.14
N VAL A 180 3.88 -6.24 0.44
CA VAL A 180 3.58 -7.39 1.31
C VAL A 180 4.22 -8.68 0.79
N LYS A 181 4.09 -8.98 -0.52
CA LYS A 181 4.65 -10.17 -1.14
C LYS A 181 6.17 -10.15 -1.15
N ASN A 182 6.78 -8.99 -1.44
CA ASN A 182 8.23 -8.83 -1.46
C ASN A 182 8.83 -9.06 -0.06
N LEU A 183 8.21 -8.48 0.99
CA LEU A 183 8.60 -8.76 2.36
C LEU A 183 8.40 -10.23 2.72
N GLY A 184 7.33 -10.88 2.24
CA GLY A 184 7.14 -12.31 2.37
C GLY A 184 8.29 -13.14 1.77
N MET A 185 8.81 -12.75 0.61
CA MET A 185 9.98 -13.39 -0.02
C MET A 185 11.26 -13.13 0.78
N ILE A 186 11.50 -11.87 1.17
CA ILE A 186 12.70 -11.47 1.95
C ILE A 186 12.79 -12.26 3.27
N PHE A 187 11.67 -12.51 3.94
CA PHE A 187 11.63 -13.21 5.23
C PHE A 187 11.26 -14.70 5.13
N ASN A 188 11.15 -15.25 3.93
CA ASN A 188 10.79 -16.65 3.67
C ASN A 188 9.45 -17.07 4.32
N VAL A 189 8.44 -16.20 4.24
CA VAL A 189 7.08 -16.42 4.76
C VAL A 189 6.01 -16.19 3.69
N GLN A 190 6.27 -16.64 2.46
CA GLN A 190 5.45 -16.39 1.27
C GLN A 190 3.99 -16.82 1.44
N ASP A 191 3.73 -17.94 2.16
CA ASP A 191 2.36 -18.43 2.36
C ASP A 191 1.53 -17.41 3.16
N LYS A 192 2.07 -16.88 4.26
CA LYS A 192 1.41 -15.83 5.04
C LYS A 192 1.25 -14.54 4.24
N ALA A 193 2.29 -14.18 3.49
CA ALA A 193 2.25 -12.97 2.67
C ALA A 193 1.20 -13.08 1.55
N ASN A 194 1.08 -14.23 0.90
CA ASN A 194 0.08 -14.44 -0.14
C ASN A 194 -1.35 -14.49 0.42
N GLU A 195 -1.54 -15.10 1.59
CA GLU A 195 -2.82 -15.10 2.29
C GLU A 195 -3.24 -13.66 2.65
N TYR A 196 -2.34 -12.89 3.26
CA TYR A 196 -2.62 -11.51 3.63
C TYR A 196 -2.84 -10.61 2.40
N ALA A 197 -2.02 -10.78 1.36
CA ALA A 197 -2.18 -10.09 0.08
C ALA A 197 -3.56 -10.37 -0.57
N ALA A 198 -4.05 -11.62 -0.49
CA ALA A 198 -5.37 -12.00 -0.99
C ALA A 198 -6.51 -11.34 -0.17
N GLN A 199 -6.35 -11.23 1.14
CA GLN A 199 -7.32 -10.50 2.00
C GLN A 199 -7.39 -9.02 1.61
N LEU A 200 -6.24 -8.36 1.41
CA LEU A 200 -6.17 -6.96 0.97
C LEU A 200 -6.80 -6.77 -0.43
N GLN A 201 -6.51 -7.68 -1.37
CA GLN A 201 -7.12 -7.64 -2.70
C GLN A 201 -8.64 -7.78 -2.64
N THR A 202 -9.14 -8.67 -1.78
CA THR A 202 -10.58 -8.87 -1.58
C THR A 202 -11.28 -7.59 -1.12
N LYS A 203 -10.66 -6.81 -0.22
CA LYS A 203 -11.16 -5.51 0.24
C LYS A 203 -11.24 -4.50 -0.91
N ILE A 204 -10.18 -4.38 -1.72
CA ILE A 204 -10.16 -3.49 -2.88
C ILE A 204 -11.27 -3.87 -3.86
N ASP A 205 -11.40 -5.16 -4.19
CA ASP A 205 -12.38 -5.66 -5.15
C ASP A 205 -13.83 -5.46 -4.66
N ALA A 206 -14.07 -5.61 -3.35
CA ALA A 206 -15.37 -5.38 -2.74
C ALA A 206 -15.79 -3.90 -2.88
N VAL A 207 -14.89 -2.96 -2.57
CA VAL A 207 -15.15 -1.52 -2.72
C VAL A 207 -15.36 -1.15 -4.19
N LYS A 208 -14.52 -1.65 -5.10
CA LYS A 208 -14.67 -1.42 -6.54
C LYS A 208 -16.01 -1.92 -7.07
N LYS A 209 -16.46 -3.08 -6.61
CA LYS A 209 -17.79 -3.64 -6.96
C LYS A 209 -18.94 -2.79 -6.42
N ALA A 210 -18.78 -2.23 -5.21
CA ALA A 210 -19.79 -1.36 -4.60
C ALA A 210 -19.90 0.02 -5.28
N ASN A 211 -18.86 0.45 -6.01
CA ASN A 211 -18.78 1.77 -6.65
C ASN A 211 -18.59 1.67 -8.17
N PRO A 212 -19.60 1.23 -8.94
CA PRO A 212 -19.50 1.13 -10.41
C PRO A 212 -19.25 2.48 -11.10
N ALA A 213 -19.61 3.60 -10.45
CA ALA A 213 -19.31 4.96 -10.92
C ALA A 213 -17.81 5.30 -10.97
N SER A 214 -16.94 4.46 -10.36
CA SER A 214 -15.49 4.63 -10.47
C SER A 214 -14.95 4.61 -11.91
N GLN A 215 -15.77 4.15 -12.88
CA GLN A 215 -15.44 4.13 -14.31
C GLN A 215 -16.09 5.27 -15.11
N GLY A 216 -16.91 6.14 -14.49
CA GLY A 216 -17.60 7.27 -15.10
C GLY A 216 -17.00 8.63 -14.77
N GLU A 217 -17.84 9.67 -14.83
CA GLU A 217 -17.49 11.01 -14.34
C GLU A 217 -17.27 10.95 -12.83
N LYS A 218 -16.10 11.41 -12.39
CA LYS A 218 -15.71 11.35 -11.00
C LYS A 218 -16.22 12.54 -10.22
N LYS A 219 -16.70 12.26 -9.01
CA LYS A 219 -17.05 13.28 -8.03
C LYS A 219 -15.78 13.94 -7.47
N LYS A 220 -15.96 15.12 -6.91
CA LYS A 220 -14.86 15.93 -6.36
C LYS A 220 -14.64 15.60 -4.89
N ALA A 221 -13.42 15.23 -4.51
CA ALA A 221 -13.01 15.08 -3.12
C ALA A 221 -11.81 15.98 -2.80
N LEU A 222 -11.67 16.37 -1.54
CA LEU A 222 -10.52 17.10 -1.04
C LEU A 222 -9.94 16.37 0.17
N ILE A 223 -8.66 16.03 0.12
CA ILE A 223 -7.91 15.53 1.27
C ILE A 223 -7.28 16.74 1.95
N MET A 224 -7.88 17.17 3.06
CA MET A 224 -7.58 18.43 3.76
C MET A 224 -6.83 18.19 5.06
N VAL A 225 -6.03 19.16 5.48
CA VAL A 225 -5.28 19.15 6.75
C VAL A 225 -5.12 20.56 7.30
N ALA A 226 -4.90 20.67 8.61
CA ALA A 226 -4.52 21.90 9.31
C ALA A 226 -5.41 23.12 9.00
N TYR A 227 -6.73 22.93 9.06
CA TYR A 227 -7.69 24.00 8.89
C TYR A 227 -7.72 24.92 10.13
N ASN A 228 -7.61 26.23 9.92
CA ASN A 228 -7.56 27.25 10.98
C ASN A 228 -8.57 28.39 10.82
N ASP A 229 -9.69 28.12 10.14
CA ASP A 229 -10.77 29.08 9.85
C ASP A 229 -10.42 30.20 8.84
N GLN A 230 -9.19 30.28 8.37
CA GLN A 230 -8.75 31.23 7.33
C GLN A 230 -8.03 30.51 6.19
N THR A 231 -7.18 29.55 6.57
CA THR A 231 -6.37 28.81 5.62
C THR A 231 -6.36 27.31 5.98
N PHE A 232 -5.96 26.50 5.02
CA PHE A 232 -5.77 25.07 5.20
C PHE A 232 -4.64 24.53 4.32
N GLY A 233 -4.21 23.32 4.61
CA GLY A 233 -3.37 22.52 3.74
C GLY A 233 -4.16 21.41 3.05
N ALA A 234 -3.58 20.84 2.00
CA ALA A 234 -4.14 19.68 1.34
C ALA A 234 -3.04 18.69 0.95
N TYR A 235 -3.41 17.42 0.84
CA TYR A 235 -2.50 16.40 0.34
C TYR A 235 -2.77 16.11 -1.14
N LYS A 236 -1.67 16.00 -1.90
CA LYS A 236 -1.65 15.56 -3.31
C LYS A 236 -0.66 14.41 -3.41
N SER A 237 -1.15 13.20 -3.33
CA SER A 237 -0.34 12.00 -3.42
C SER A 237 -0.98 11.02 -4.41
N ALA A 238 -0.15 10.44 -5.26
CA ALA A 238 -0.61 9.50 -6.29
C ALA A 238 -1.27 8.24 -5.69
N LEU A 239 -0.83 7.78 -4.52
CA LEU A 239 -1.43 6.62 -3.85
C LEU A 239 -2.84 6.93 -3.36
N GLN A 240 -3.05 8.10 -2.71
CA GLN A 240 -4.37 8.51 -2.25
C GLN A 240 -5.30 8.90 -3.40
N GLU A 241 -4.77 9.42 -4.51
CA GLU A 241 -5.54 9.59 -5.74
C GLU A 241 -6.03 8.24 -6.28
N SER A 242 -5.18 7.21 -6.27
CA SER A 242 -5.58 5.85 -6.64
C SER A 242 -6.70 5.32 -5.74
N LEU A 243 -6.62 5.56 -4.42
CA LEU A 243 -7.68 5.21 -3.47
C LEU A 243 -9.00 5.91 -3.82
N LEU A 244 -8.98 7.24 -4.01
CA LEU A 244 -10.17 8.01 -4.37
C LEU A 244 -10.78 7.52 -5.68
N ASN A 245 -9.96 7.14 -6.65
CA ASN A 245 -10.40 6.61 -7.93
C ASN A 245 -11.23 5.31 -7.78
N GLN A 246 -10.91 4.44 -6.81
CA GLN A 246 -11.71 3.23 -6.52
C GLN A 246 -13.10 3.58 -5.99
N LEU A 247 -13.25 4.75 -5.36
CA LEU A 247 -14.51 5.27 -4.80
C LEU A 247 -15.31 6.11 -5.80
N GLY A 248 -14.79 6.37 -7.00
CA GLY A 248 -15.43 7.25 -7.98
C GLY A 248 -15.19 8.74 -7.72
N TYR A 249 -14.12 9.08 -7.01
CA TYR A 249 -13.73 10.47 -6.71
C TYR A 249 -12.38 10.82 -7.35
N THR A 250 -12.13 12.13 -7.50
CA THR A 250 -10.83 12.71 -7.84
C THR A 250 -10.49 13.81 -6.84
N ASN A 251 -9.22 13.94 -6.49
CA ASN A 251 -8.75 14.98 -5.57
C ASN A 251 -8.65 16.33 -6.28
N VAL A 252 -9.42 17.32 -5.82
CA VAL A 252 -9.48 18.66 -6.43
C VAL A 252 -8.48 19.65 -5.84
N ALA A 253 -7.55 19.22 -4.98
CA ALA A 253 -6.55 20.10 -4.38
C ALA A 253 -5.73 20.84 -5.45
N THR A 254 -5.76 22.17 -5.44
CA THR A 254 -4.99 23.04 -6.36
C THR A 254 -3.58 23.32 -5.86
N GLY A 255 -3.30 23.11 -4.56
CA GLY A 255 -2.02 23.29 -3.89
C GLY A 255 -1.94 22.43 -2.65
N THR A 256 -0.83 22.53 -1.90
CA THR A 256 -0.59 21.72 -0.69
C THR A 256 -0.57 22.52 0.61
N SER A 257 -0.45 23.85 0.55
CA SER A 257 -0.38 24.72 1.74
C SER A 257 -0.84 26.14 1.42
N GLY A 258 -1.25 26.89 2.46
CA GLY A 258 -1.66 28.29 2.33
C GLY A 258 -2.91 28.48 1.47
N LEU A 259 -3.76 27.46 1.35
CA LEU A 259 -5.02 27.55 0.63
C LEU A 259 -6.02 28.35 1.46
N THR A 260 -6.79 29.25 0.81
CA THR A 260 -7.79 30.12 1.45
C THR A 260 -9.20 29.54 1.34
N LEU A 261 -10.15 30.17 2.03
CA LEU A 261 -11.57 29.77 1.95
C LEU A 261 -12.12 29.93 0.53
N GLU A 262 -11.69 30.93 -0.22
CA GLU A 262 -12.09 31.13 -1.64
C GLU A 262 -11.56 29.99 -2.50
N ASN A 263 -10.36 29.45 -2.19
CA ASN A 263 -9.87 28.24 -2.87
C ASN A 263 -10.80 27.06 -2.59
N LEU A 264 -11.25 26.87 -1.33
CA LEU A 264 -12.16 25.77 -0.98
C LEU A 264 -13.49 25.89 -1.71
N VAL A 265 -14.09 27.10 -1.75
CA VAL A 265 -15.32 27.38 -2.50
C VAL A 265 -15.12 27.10 -4.01
N SER A 266 -13.99 27.53 -4.57
CA SER A 266 -13.67 27.32 -6.00
C SER A 266 -13.42 25.85 -6.35
N MET A 267 -12.81 25.06 -5.45
CA MET A 267 -12.61 23.62 -5.63
C MET A 267 -13.94 22.85 -5.62
N ASP A 268 -14.92 23.34 -4.88
CA ASP A 268 -16.30 22.84 -4.83
C ASP A 268 -16.35 21.31 -4.53
N PRO A 269 -15.70 20.80 -3.45
CA PRO A 269 -15.66 19.38 -3.16
C PRO A 269 -17.01 18.86 -2.67
N GLU A 270 -17.37 17.64 -3.10
CA GLU A 270 -18.53 16.88 -2.63
C GLU A 270 -18.22 16.01 -1.41
N LEU A 271 -16.93 15.74 -1.19
CA LEU A 271 -16.39 14.99 -0.03
C LEU A 271 -15.15 15.71 0.49
N ILE A 272 -15.08 15.93 1.79
CA ILE A 272 -13.86 16.36 2.48
C ILE A 272 -13.39 15.21 3.37
N ILE A 273 -12.15 14.76 3.16
CA ILE A 273 -11.45 13.83 4.04
C ILE A 273 -10.45 14.69 4.82
N TYR A 274 -10.78 14.97 6.09
CA TYR A 274 -9.94 15.79 6.96
C TYR A 274 -8.94 14.89 7.69
N VAL A 275 -7.66 15.08 7.41
CA VAL A 275 -6.58 14.29 7.98
C VAL A 275 -6.13 14.92 9.29
N THR A 276 -6.27 14.17 10.38
CA THR A 276 -5.83 14.58 11.72
C THR A 276 -4.42 14.08 12.02
N SER A 277 -3.68 14.81 12.88
CA SER A 277 -2.37 14.37 13.34
C SER A 277 -2.07 14.90 14.75
N ASP A 278 -1.28 14.18 15.53
CA ASP A 278 -0.85 14.64 16.87
C ASP A 278 -0.12 15.97 16.79
N ARG A 279 0.55 16.23 15.67
CA ARG A 279 1.24 17.49 15.39
C ARG A 279 0.30 18.69 15.29
N ASN A 280 -0.92 18.48 14.78
CA ASN A 280 -1.94 19.51 14.56
C ASN A 280 -3.11 19.40 15.54
N LYS A 281 -3.01 18.59 16.57
CA LYS A 281 -4.10 18.21 17.48
C LYS A 281 -5.01 19.37 17.90
N LYS A 282 -4.42 20.51 18.30
CA LYS A 282 -5.18 21.69 18.73
C LYS A 282 -6.06 22.31 17.64
N LEU A 283 -5.62 22.23 16.38
CA LEU A 283 -6.39 22.70 15.23
C LEU A 283 -7.46 21.65 14.87
N ASP A 284 -7.07 20.38 14.86
CA ASP A 284 -7.87 19.28 14.38
C ASP A 284 -9.12 19.03 15.26
N GLU A 285 -9.01 19.28 16.59
CA GLU A 285 -10.11 19.10 17.55
C GLU A 285 -11.37 19.93 17.20
N LYS A 286 -11.22 21.09 16.55
CA LYS A 286 -12.31 22.01 16.23
C LYS A 286 -12.54 22.20 14.73
N ALA A 287 -11.69 21.64 13.90
CA ALA A 287 -11.66 21.95 12.47
C ALA A 287 -12.99 21.70 11.77
N VAL A 288 -13.62 20.57 12.03
CA VAL A 288 -14.91 20.17 11.39
C VAL A 288 -16.05 21.06 11.88
N GLU A 289 -16.08 21.42 13.15
CA GLU A 289 -17.08 22.33 13.71
C GLU A 289 -16.94 23.73 13.10
N LEU A 290 -15.73 24.29 13.11
CA LEU A 290 -15.44 25.58 12.50
C LEU A 290 -15.78 25.62 10.99
N MET A 291 -15.51 24.56 10.24
CA MET A 291 -15.92 24.48 8.83
C MET A 291 -17.43 24.53 8.66
N LYS A 292 -18.19 23.87 9.53
CA LYS A 292 -19.66 23.84 9.47
C LYS A 292 -20.31 25.16 9.89
N GLU A 293 -19.68 25.92 10.77
CA GLU A 293 -20.18 27.19 11.28
C GLU A 293 -19.78 28.37 10.39
N ASN A 294 -18.82 28.20 9.49
CA ASN A 294 -18.31 29.25 8.65
C ASN A 294 -19.26 29.54 7.46
N THR A 295 -19.92 30.72 7.50
CA THR A 295 -20.92 31.12 6.51
C THR A 295 -20.35 31.28 5.09
N VAL A 296 -19.04 31.54 4.94
CA VAL A 296 -18.38 31.60 3.62
C VAL A 296 -18.39 30.22 2.93
N LEU A 297 -18.42 29.15 3.72
CA LEU A 297 -18.33 27.79 3.23
C LEU A 297 -19.70 27.09 3.08
N GLU A 298 -20.82 27.74 3.40
CA GLU A 298 -22.15 27.12 3.37
C GLU A 298 -22.57 26.60 2.00
N SER A 299 -22.00 27.19 0.90
CA SER A 299 -22.26 26.76 -0.46
C SER A 299 -21.48 25.52 -0.88
N VAL A 300 -20.41 25.13 -0.15
CA VAL A 300 -19.57 23.97 -0.47
C VAL A 300 -20.36 22.68 -0.30
N PRO A 301 -20.51 21.84 -1.32
CA PRO A 301 -21.37 20.64 -1.27
C PRO A 301 -21.03 19.69 -0.12
N ALA A 302 -19.75 19.47 0.16
CA ALA A 302 -19.33 18.61 1.26
C ALA A 302 -19.77 19.14 2.64
N ILE A 303 -19.80 20.45 2.83
CA ILE A 303 -20.23 21.10 4.08
C ILE A 303 -21.75 21.07 4.17
N LYS A 304 -22.44 21.52 3.12
CA LYS A 304 -23.91 21.52 3.02
C LYS A 304 -24.51 20.15 3.26
N ASN A 305 -23.90 19.10 2.71
CA ASN A 305 -24.40 17.73 2.78
C ASN A 305 -23.78 16.92 3.93
N GLN A 306 -22.98 17.55 4.81
CA GLN A 306 -22.29 16.92 5.94
C GLN A 306 -21.39 15.73 5.55
N LYS A 307 -20.81 15.78 4.34
CA LYS A 307 -19.85 14.79 3.82
C LYS A 307 -18.41 15.19 4.17
N ILE A 308 -18.16 15.38 5.46
CA ILE A 308 -16.82 15.62 6.03
C ILE A 308 -16.49 14.43 6.93
N MET A 309 -15.43 13.70 6.61
CA MET A 309 -14.91 12.57 7.37
C MET A 309 -13.56 12.92 7.97
N THR A 310 -13.31 12.54 9.22
CA THR A 310 -11.98 12.64 9.85
C THR A 310 -11.28 11.28 9.80
N ILE A 311 -9.97 11.30 9.52
CA ILE A 311 -9.12 10.11 9.51
C ILE A 311 -7.72 10.49 9.98
N SER A 312 -7.02 9.58 10.67
CA SER A 312 -5.67 9.86 11.12
C SER A 312 -4.65 9.81 9.96
N TYR A 313 -3.54 10.55 10.12
CA TYR A 313 -2.48 10.59 9.12
C TYR A 313 -1.93 9.20 8.82
N ASP A 314 -1.61 8.41 9.84
CA ASP A 314 -1.00 7.09 9.64
C ASP A 314 -1.97 6.09 8.99
N GLU A 315 -3.29 6.26 9.17
CA GLU A 315 -4.28 5.42 8.50
C GLU A 315 -4.40 5.70 6.99
N LEU A 316 -4.32 6.98 6.58
CA LEU A 316 -4.55 7.36 5.18
C LEU A 316 -3.27 7.68 4.41
N MET A 317 -2.27 8.31 5.05
CA MET A 317 -1.12 8.92 4.38
C MET A 317 0.16 8.11 4.49
N ASP A 318 0.21 7.05 5.29
CA ASP A 318 1.30 6.07 5.26
C ASP A 318 1.11 5.11 4.07
N TYR A 319 2.07 4.26 3.77
CA TYR A 319 2.18 3.54 2.50
C TYR A 319 1.88 2.04 2.67
N GLY A 320 1.00 1.70 3.60
CA GLY A 320 0.76 0.32 3.99
C GLY A 320 -0.70 -0.12 3.96
N PRO A 321 -0.97 -1.29 4.55
CA PRO A 321 -2.30 -1.90 4.56
C PRO A 321 -3.39 -1.02 5.18
N ALA A 322 -3.05 -0.13 6.13
CA ALA A 322 -3.99 0.83 6.72
C ALA A 322 -4.66 1.74 5.68
N VAL A 323 -3.99 2.03 4.55
CA VAL A 323 -4.57 2.77 3.42
C VAL A 323 -5.72 1.99 2.78
N ILE A 324 -5.60 0.66 2.68
CA ILE A 324 -6.67 -0.20 2.15
C ILE A 324 -7.83 -0.31 3.16
N ASP A 325 -7.52 -0.37 4.46
CA ASP A 325 -8.57 -0.30 5.51
C ASP A 325 -9.29 1.06 5.47
N SER A 326 -8.58 2.14 5.16
CA SER A 326 -9.16 3.48 4.97
C SER A 326 -10.06 3.55 3.74
N LEU A 327 -9.76 2.82 2.67
CA LEU A 327 -10.64 2.68 1.51
C LEU A 327 -12.02 2.13 1.93
N GLU A 328 -12.07 1.09 2.76
CA GLU A 328 -13.33 0.53 3.28
C GLU A 328 -14.06 1.54 4.18
N LYS A 329 -13.35 2.20 5.11
CA LYS A 329 -13.93 3.22 6.00
C LYS A 329 -14.57 4.38 5.23
N ILE A 330 -13.89 4.87 4.20
CA ILE A 330 -14.40 5.96 3.35
C ILE A 330 -15.59 5.47 2.54
N ASN A 331 -15.53 4.25 1.97
CA ASN A 331 -16.64 3.64 1.28
C ASN A 331 -17.90 3.55 2.14
N ASP A 332 -17.77 3.11 3.38
CA ASP A 332 -18.88 3.03 4.32
C ASP A 332 -19.45 4.42 4.66
N PHE A 333 -18.58 5.43 4.76
CA PHE A 333 -19.01 6.80 5.06
C PHE A 333 -19.79 7.43 3.91
N ILE A 334 -19.34 7.27 2.67
CA ILE A 334 -20.01 7.89 1.51
C ILE A 334 -21.34 7.24 1.16
N ASN A 335 -21.55 5.98 1.57
CA ASN A 335 -22.77 5.20 1.29
C ASN A 335 -23.81 5.25 2.43
N LYS A 336 -23.52 5.96 3.52
CA LYS A 336 -24.48 6.29 4.58
C LYS A 336 -25.24 7.58 4.24
#